data_b7279678b3341200722c6ecd3e6cddc6
#
_entry.id   b7279678b3341200722c6ecd3e6cddc6
#
_cell.length_a   1.000
_cell.length_b   1.000
_cell.length_c   1.000
_cell.angle_alpha   90.00
_cell.angle_beta   90.00
_cell.angle_gamma   90.00
#
_symmetry.space_group_name_H-M   'P 1'
#
loop_
_entity.id
_entity.type
_entity.pdbx_description
1 polymer ?
#
loop_
_entity_poly.entity_id
_entity_poly.type
_entity_poly.pdbx_seq_one_letter_code
_entity_poly.pdbx_strand_id
1 'polypeptide(L)'
;MSTSPAGPWPAPAARGPLEATVALPGSKSLTARALLLAAVAEGPTTLAGVLRSRDTDLMEAALTALGARFEQLDGEAARLRARPAPLPLRVEAGPDGVGHVDVGLAGTVMRFVPPLAALADAPVVFDGDEAARARPLGPLLDALAELGAEVACLGEPGRLPVRVGPGDGALMRPADPAHPGRPHRVSVDASGSSQFLSALLLAAPLLPGGLAVTAVGRVPSLPHVAMTVAALRERGIAVDEPEEPVGPDAGCGGGRTWTVRPGRPAGGR
;
A
#
# COMPACT_ATOMS: atom_id res chain seq x y z
N MET A 1 -6.95 -25.64 -32.09
CA MET A 1 -7.56 -26.82 -31.43
C MET A 1 -8.29 -26.29 -30.19
N SER A 2 -9.62 -26.22 -30.28
CA SER A 2 -10.47 -25.76 -29.17
C SER A 2 -10.62 -26.90 -28.15
N THR A 3 -10.06 -26.74 -26.99
CA THR A 3 -10.32 -27.66 -25.86
C THR A 3 -11.68 -27.28 -25.27
N SER A 4 -12.70 -28.11 -25.53
CA SER A 4 -13.97 -28.01 -24.81
C SER A 4 -13.70 -27.97 -23.30
N PRO A 5 -14.44 -27.14 -22.53
CA PRO A 5 -14.29 -27.15 -21.09
C PRO A 5 -14.64 -28.54 -20.56
N ALA A 6 -13.72 -29.14 -19.83
CA ALA A 6 -14.01 -30.38 -19.09
C ALA A 6 -15.26 -30.13 -18.23
N GLY A 7 -16.15 -31.09 -18.20
CA GLY A 7 -17.36 -31.04 -17.37
C GLY A 7 -17.03 -30.80 -15.87
N PRO A 8 -18.01 -30.59 -14.99
CA PRO A 8 -17.79 -30.33 -13.59
C PRO A 8 -16.85 -31.38 -12.98
N TRP A 9 -15.75 -30.92 -12.38
CA TRP A 9 -14.81 -31.79 -11.67
C TRP A 9 -15.46 -32.25 -10.35
N PRO A 10 -15.65 -33.58 -10.15
CA PRO A 10 -16.20 -34.08 -8.90
C PRO A 10 -15.16 -33.93 -7.79
N ALA A 11 -15.44 -33.10 -6.79
CA ALA A 11 -14.55 -32.96 -5.64
C ALA A 11 -14.48 -34.28 -4.87
N PRO A 12 -13.28 -34.71 -4.42
CA PRO A 12 -13.14 -35.85 -3.56
C PRO A 12 -13.97 -35.69 -2.28
N ALA A 13 -14.76 -36.70 -1.93
CA ALA A 13 -15.48 -36.72 -0.67
C ALA A 13 -14.75 -37.56 0.38
N ALA A 14 -14.65 -37.03 1.59
CA ALA A 14 -14.09 -37.78 2.70
C ALA A 14 -15.05 -38.92 3.10
N ARG A 15 -14.50 -40.11 3.40
CA ARG A 15 -15.28 -41.29 3.85
C ARG A 15 -15.59 -41.28 5.34
N GLY A 16 -15.10 -40.26 6.08
CA GLY A 16 -15.27 -40.08 7.53
C GLY A 16 -14.71 -38.75 8.00
N PRO A 17 -14.72 -38.49 9.31
CA PRO A 17 -14.08 -37.28 9.88
C PRO A 17 -12.61 -37.20 9.46
N LEU A 18 -12.19 -36.00 9.08
CA LEU A 18 -10.80 -35.72 8.73
C LEU A 18 -10.09 -35.08 9.94
N GLU A 19 -8.93 -35.61 10.30
CA GLU A 19 -8.01 -34.98 11.23
C GLU A 19 -6.69 -34.78 10.46
N ALA A 20 -6.36 -33.52 10.15
CA ALA A 20 -5.19 -33.18 9.36
C ALA A 20 -4.66 -31.81 9.72
N THR A 21 -3.33 -31.67 9.69
CA THR A 21 -2.65 -30.39 9.76
C THR A 21 -2.19 -30.00 8.36
N VAL A 22 -2.59 -28.81 7.89
CA VAL A 22 -2.21 -28.30 6.58
C VAL A 22 -1.37 -27.05 6.77
N ALA A 23 -0.11 -27.07 6.29
CA ALA A 23 0.72 -25.89 6.23
C ALA A 23 0.26 -24.99 5.07
N LEU A 24 -0.07 -23.74 5.37
CA LEU A 24 -0.45 -22.74 4.37
C LEU A 24 0.70 -21.78 4.13
N PRO A 25 0.89 -21.30 2.89
CA PRO A 25 1.81 -20.20 2.62
C PRO A 25 1.35 -18.90 3.29
N GLY A 26 2.27 -17.96 3.46
CA GLY A 26 1.96 -16.63 4.00
C GLY A 26 0.89 -15.89 3.18
N SER A 27 0.17 -14.98 3.82
CA SER A 27 -0.84 -14.16 3.15
C SER A 27 -0.19 -13.12 2.24
N LYS A 28 -0.60 -13.04 0.97
CA LYS A 28 -0.16 -12.01 0.03
C LYS A 28 -0.44 -10.59 0.55
N SER A 29 -1.62 -10.36 1.11
CA SER A 29 -2.02 -9.05 1.60
C SER A 29 -1.24 -8.60 2.84
N LEU A 30 -0.90 -9.52 3.74
CA LEU A 30 -0.05 -9.24 4.89
C LEU A 30 1.40 -9.03 4.46
N THR A 31 1.93 -9.88 3.57
CA THR A 31 3.28 -9.76 3.04
C THR A 31 3.52 -8.39 2.38
N ALA A 32 2.61 -7.95 1.51
CA ALA A 32 2.74 -6.65 0.85
C ALA A 32 2.82 -5.47 1.85
N ARG A 33 2.01 -5.50 2.91
CA ARG A 33 2.04 -4.48 3.98
C ARG A 33 3.32 -4.56 4.81
N ALA A 34 3.71 -5.77 5.17
CA ALA A 34 4.92 -6.00 5.96
C ALA A 34 6.18 -5.53 5.23
N LEU A 35 6.30 -5.81 3.92
CA LEU A 35 7.39 -5.35 3.07
C LEU A 35 7.44 -3.82 3.01
N LEU A 36 6.28 -3.17 2.77
CA LEU A 36 6.21 -1.72 2.71
C LEU A 36 6.60 -1.08 4.05
N LEU A 37 6.01 -1.51 5.16
CA LEU A 37 6.30 -0.96 6.48
C LEU A 37 7.77 -1.22 6.89
N ALA A 38 8.33 -2.37 6.52
CA ALA A 38 9.75 -2.67 6.76
C ALA A 38 10.68 -1.79 5.91
N ALA A 39 10.27 -1.43 4.69
CA ALA A 39 11.03 -0.54 3.81
C ALA A 39 11.14 0.90 4.33
N VAL A 40 10.23 1.33 5.20
CA VAL A 40 10.21 2.69 5.77
C VAL A 40 10.40 2.70 7.29
N ALA A 41 10.76 1.58 7.89
CA ALA A 41 10.96 1.42 9.34
C ALA A 41 12.15 2.24 9.87
N GLU A 42 12.22 2.42 11.19
CA GLU A 42 13.34 3.09 11.85
C GLU A 42 14.67 2.32 11.72
N GLY A 43 14.59 0.99 11.58
CA GLY A 43 15.77 0.12 11.52
C GLY A 43 15.50 -1.18 10.77
N PRO A 44 16.54 -2.00 10.61
CA PRO A 44 16.42 -3.28 9.93
C PRO A 44 15.32 -4.16 10.51
N THR A 45 14.59 -4.84 9.65
CA THR A 45 13.45 -5.69 10.02
C THR A 45 13.61 -7.08 9.43
N THR A 46 13.42 -8.12 10.24
CA THR A 46 13.34 -9.50 9.76
C THR A 46 11.88 -9.89 9.62
N LEU A 47 11.49 -10.29 8.42
CA LEU A 47 10.16 -10.80 8.11
C LEU A 47 10.22 -12.32 8.01
N ALA A 48 9.30 -13.01 8.69
CA ALA A 48 9.14 -14.45 8.63
C ALA A 48 7.78 -14.82 8.02
N GLY A 49 7.71 -15.97 7.32
CA GLY A 49 6.49 -16.40 6.65
C GLY A 49 6.11 -15.56 5.42
N VAL A 50 7.08 -14.91 4.79
CA VAL A 50 6.86 -14.09 3.58
C VAL A 50 6.36 -15.00 2.46
N LEU A 51 5.23 -14.61 1.84
CA LEU A 51 4.78 -15.28 0.63
C LEU A 51 5.74 -14.95 -0.52
N ARG A 52 6.28 -15.97 -1.19
CA ARG A 52 7.03 -15.79 -2.45
C ARG A 52 6.07 -15.93 -3.62
N SER A 53 5.96 -14.88 -4.41
CA SER A 53 5.10 -14.81 -5.59
C SER A 53 5.54 -13.65 -6.49
N ARG A 54 5.14 -13.65 -7.76
CA ARG A 54 5.39 -12.52 -8.67
C ARG A 54 5.02 -11.17 -8.04
N ASP A 55 3.87 -11.08 -7.36
CA ASP A 55 3.41 -9.83 -6.75
C ASP A 55 4.33 -9.35 -5.62
N THR A 56 4.88 -10.28 -4.82
CA THR A 56 5.80 -9.92 -3.72
C THR A 56 7.19 -9.57 -4.24
N ASP A 57 7.65 -10.24 -5.30
CA ASP A 57 8.91 -9.91 -5.97
C ASP A 57 8.83 -8.52 -6.62
N LEU A 58 7.71 -8.17 -7.27
CA LEU A 58 7.45 -6.83 -7.79
C LEU A 58 7.39 -5.78 -6.66
N MET A 59 6.83 -6.11 -5.49
CA MET A 59 6.82 -5.20 -4.34
C MET A 59 8.22 -4.94 -3.81
N GLU A 60 9.05 -5.99 -3.67
CA GLU A 60 10.46 -5.84 -3.27
C GLU A 60 11.23 -4.97 -4.27
N ALA A 61 11.05 -5.18 -5.58
CA ALA A 61 11.67 -4.39 -6.62
C ALA A 61 11.24 -2.92 -6.57
N ALA A 62 9.94 -2.65 -6.42
CA ALA A 62 9.39 -1.29 -6.32
C ALA A 62 9.92 -0.53 -5.10
N LEU A 63 9.99 -1.19 -3.94
CA LEU A 63 10.53 -0.59 -2.73
C LEU A 63 12.05 -0.41 -2.79
N THR A 64 12.74 -1.28 -3.53
CA THR A 64 14.18 -1.14 -3.79
C THR A 64 14.45 0.08 -4.67
N ALA A 65 13.62 0.34 -5.68
CA ALA A 65 13.71 1.55 -6.49
C ALA A 65 13.52 2.84 -5.68
N LEU A 66 12.90 2.76 -4.49
CA LEU A 66 12.76 3.86 -3.52
C LEU A 66 13.84 3.84 -2.41
N GLY A 67 14.89 3.03 -2.57
CA GLY A 67 16.07 3.04 -1.71
C GLY A 67 16.11 2.00 -0.58
N ALA A 68 15.09 1.15 -0.43
CA ALA A 68 15.15 0.03 0.49
C ALA A 68 16.05 -1.10 -0.05
N ARG A 69 16.45 -2.04 0.81
CA ARG A 69 17.19 -3.24 0.40
C ARG A 69 16.61 -4.46 1.08
N PHE A 70 16.51 -5.55 0.32
CA PHE A 70 15.98 -6.81 0.79
C PHE A 70 17.01 -7.93 0.57
N GLU A 71 17.18 -8.77 1.57
CA GLU A 71 18.14 -9.86 1.59
C GLU A 71 17.42 -11.13 2.04
N GLN A 72 17.47 -12.16 1.22
CA GLN A 72 16.98 -13.49 1.59
C GLN A 72 17.90 -14.06 2.66
N LEU A 73 17.33 -14.53 3.77
CA LEU A 73 18.12 -15.19 4.81
C LEU A 73 18.26 -16.69 4.50
N ASP A 74 19.49 -17.20 4.66
CA ASP A 74 19.81 -18.58 4.37
C ASP A 74 18.99 -19.57 5.21
N GLY A 75 18.67 -20.73 4.62
CA GLY A 75 18.05 -21.88 5.27
C GLY A 75 16.52 -21.86 5.33
N GLU A 76 15.86 -20.73 5.08
CA GLU A 76 14.40 -20.65 5.12
C GLU A 76 13.87 -19.73 4.00
N ALA A 77 13.29 -20.32 2.96
CA ALA A 77 12.75 -19.59 1.79
C ALA A 77 11.70 -18.50 2.13
N ALA A 78 11.13 -18.54 3.34
CA ALA A 78 10.12 -17.62 3.81
C ALA A 78 10.64 -16.53 4.76
N ARG A 79 11.98 -16.35 4.89
CA ARG A 79 12.58 -15.31 5.76
C ARG A 79 13.35 -14.28 4.94
N LEU A 80 13.09 -13.00 5.22
CA LEU A 80 13.66 -11.87 4.52
C LEU A 80 14.13 -10.82 5.52
N ARG A 81 15.32 -10.27 5.31
CA ARG A 81 15.79 -9.08 6.02
C ARG A 81 15.57 -7.85 5.14
N ALA A 82 14.80 -6.89 5.64
CA ALA A 82 14.66 -5.58 5.03
C ALA A 82 15.59 -4.57 5.72
N ARG A 83 16.31 -3.79 4.92
CA ARG A 83 17.01 -2.57 5.36
C ARG A 83 16.21 -1.39 4.83
N PRO A 84 15.70 -0.51 5.73
CA PRO A 84 14.82 0.56 5.31
C PRO A 84 15.53 1.59 4.46
N ALA A 85 14.76 2.26 3.62
CA ALA A 85 15.20 3.42 2.87
C ALA A 85 15.51 4.60 3.80
N PRO A 86 16.47 5.49 3.44
CA PRO A 86 16.66 6.77 4.11
C PRO A 86 15.39 7.65 3.92
N LEU A 87 15.23 8.68 4.76
CA LEU A 87 14.23 9.72 4.54
C LEU A 87 14.93 11.05 4.26
N PRO A 88 14.52 11.81 3.25
CA PRO A 88 13.49 11.46 2.25
C PRO A 88 13.87 10.21 1.46
N LEU A 89 12.85 9.53 0.94
CA LEU A 89 13.05 8.32 0.12
C LEU A 89 13.88 8.68 -1.12
N ARG A 90 14.87 7.84 -1.44
CA ARG A 90 15.78 8.08 -2.57
C ARG A 90 15.45 7.20 -3.74
N VAL A 91 15.03 7.83 -4.82
CA VAL A 91 14.72 7.13 -6.07
C VAL A 91 15.99 6.70 -6.78
N GLU A 92 16.08 5.45 -7.19
CA GLU A 92 17.07 5.00 -8.17
C GLU A 92 16.62 5.49 -9.55
N ALA A 93 16.94 6.76 -9.86
CA ALA A 93 16.53 7.41 -11.09
C ALA A 93 17.43 7.04 -12.28
N GLY A 94 16.83 6.95 -13.45
CA GLY A 94 17.54 6.83 -14.72
C GLY A 94 18.24 8.13 -15.13
N PRO A 95 18.87 8.15 -16.33
CA PRO A 95 19.52 9.34 -16.86
C PRO A 95 18.59 10.55 -17.06
N ASP A 96 17.29 10.31 -17.17
CA ASP A 96 16.23 11.31 -17.28
C ASP A 96 15.81 11.91 -15.92
N GLY A 97 16.40 11.45 -14.82
CA GLY A 97 16.06 11.87 -13.46
C GLY A 97 14.76 11.27 -12.93
N VAL A 98 14.22 10.24 -13.57
CA VAL A 98 12.96 9.59 -13.22
C VAL A 98 13.18 8.14 -12.83
N GLY A 99 12.55 7.71 -11.74
CA GLY A 99 12.50 6.29 -11.38
C GLY A 99 11.44 5.54 -12.20
N HIS A 100 11.63 4.24 -12.35
CA HIS A 100 10.68 3.38 -13.04
C HIS A 100 10.31 2.17 -12.19
N VAL A 101 9.01 1.91 -12.05
CA VAL A 101 8.47 0.78 -11.31
C VAL A 101 7.53 -0.02 -12.21
N ASP A 102 7.90 -1.27 -12.46
CA ASP A 102 6.99 -2.25 -13.06
C ASP A 102 6.07 -2.80 -11.97
N VAL A 103 4.77 -2.58 -12.14
CA VAL A 103 3.76 -3.12 -11.23
C VAL A 103 3.24 -4.48 -11.70
N GLY A 104 3.58 -4.94 -12.91
CA GLY A 104 3.02 -6.12 -13.54
C GLY A 104 1.50 -6.13 -13.44
N LEU A 105 0.92 -7.13 -12.78
CA LEU A 105 -0.51 -7.19 -12.40
C LEU A 105 -0.75 -6.96 -10.91
N ALA A 106 0.29 -6.64 -10.13
CA ALA A 106 0.23 -6.55 -8.67
C ALA A 106 -0.56 -5.31 -8.21
N GLY A 107 -1.84 -5.51 -7.88
CA GLY A 107 -2.73 -4.44 -7.42
C GLY A 107 -2.27 -3.75 -6.14
N THR A 108 -1.48 -4.41 -5.32
CA THR A 108 -0.87 -3.81 -4.13
C THR A 108 0.31 -2.91 -4.49
N VAL A 109 1.14 -3.28 -5.46
CA VAL A 109 2.25 -2.43 -5.93
C VAL A 109 1.70 -1.16 -6.54
N MET A 110 0.79 -1.29 -7.53
CA MET A 110 0.22 -0.14 -8.24
C MET A 110 -0.53 0.84 -7.34
N ARG A 111 -0.95 0.44 -6.13
CA ARG A 111 -1.71 1.31 -5.21
C ARG A 111 -0.93 1.73 -3.98
N PHE A 112 -0.11 0.83 -3.40
CA PHE A 112 0.57 1.12 -2.13
C PHE A 112 1.86 1.90 -2.31
N VAL A 113 2.53 1.77 -3.47
CA VAL A 113 3.83 2.42 -3.70
C VAL A 113 3.73 3.88 -4.16
N PRO A 114 2.75 4.30 -4.99
CA PRO A 114 2.63 5.69 -5.42
C PRO A 114 2.59 6.74 -4.28
N PRO A 115 1.90 6.51 -3.14
CA PRO A 115 1.97 7.45 -2.01
C PRO A 115 3.39 7.61 -1.43
N LEU A 116 4.24 6.58 -1.51
CA LEU A 116 5.64 6.69 -1.10
C LEU A 116 6.46 7.49 -2.12
N ALA A 117 6.20 7.33 -3.42
CA ALA A 117 6.86 8.12 -4.46
C ALA A 117 6.55 9.62 -4.33
N ALA A 118 5.36 9.99 -3.84
CA ALA A 118 5.01 11.36 -3.51
C ALA A 118 5.87 11.96 -2.36
N LEU A 119 6.55 11.12 -1.58
CA LEU A 119 7.45 11.50 -0.48
C LEU A 119 8.93 11.30 -0.82
N ALA A 120 9.25 10.99 -2.07
CA ALA A 120 10.61 10.72 -2.52
C ALA A 120 11.33 12.00 -2.98
N ASP A 121 12.59 11.89 -3.34
CA ASP A 121 13.43 13.00 -3.83
C ASP A 121 13.34 13.21 -5.35
N ALA A 122 12.73 12.28 -6.09
CA ALA A 122 12.52 12.36 -7.53
C ALA A 122 11.21 11.69 -7.95
N PRO A 123 10.63 12.03 -9.12
CA PRO A 123 9.43 11.40 -9.61
C PRO A 123 9.67 9.95 -10.05
N VAL A 124 8.59 9.16 -10.00
CA VAL A 124 8.57 7.75 -10.40
C VAL A 124 7.44 7.52 -11.39
N VAL A 125 7.75 6.86 -12.48
CA VAL A 125 6.78 6.33 -13.44
C VAL A 125 6.42 4.91 -13.05
N PHE A 126 5.13 4.68 -12.90
CA PHE A 126 4.53 3.36 -12.67
C PHE A 126 3.88 2.88 -13.96
N ASP A 127 4.20 1.67 -14.38
CA ASP A 127 3.57 1.00 -15.50
C ASP A 127 3.52 -0.52 -15.25
N GLY A 128 2.83 -1.27 -16.10
CA GLY A 128 2.71 -2.72 -15.93
C GLY A 128 2.02 -3.39 -17.10
N ASP A 129 1.57 -4.60 -16.87
CA ASP A 129 0.89 -5.41 -17.87
C ASP A 129 -0.36 -4.67 -18.40
N GLU A 130 -0.76 -4.94 -19.64
CA GLU A 130 -1.95 -4.34 -20.26
C GLU A 130 -3.21 -4.45 -19.39
N ALA A 131 -3.41 -5.61 -18.76
CA ALA A 131 -4.52 -5.81 -17.84
C ALA A 131 -4.43 -4.98 -16.55
N ALA A 132 -3.23 -4.52 -16.14
CA ALA A 132 -3.07 -3.57 -15.03
C ALA A 132 -3.48 -2.16 -15.47
N ARG A 133 -3.17 -1.76 -16.69
CA ARG A 133 -3.57 -0.47 -17.27
C ARG A 133 -5.10 -0.30 -17.33
N ALA A 134 -5.85 -1.39 -17.45
CA ALA A 134 -7.32 -1.36 -17.41
C ALA A 134 -7.91 -1.08 -16.01
N ARG A 135 -7.10 -1.17 -14.94
CA ARG A 135 -7.58 -1.06 -13.56
C ARG A 135 -7.61 0.39 -13.07
N PRO A 136 -8.67 0.81 -12.34
CA PRO A 136 -8.79 2.20 -11.89
C PRO A 136 -7.76 2.54 -10.79
N LEU A 137 -7.22 3.76 -10.90
CA LEU A 137 -6.36 4.42 -9.91
C LEU A 137 -6.84 5.84 -9.57
N GLY A 138 -7.75 6.40 -10.38
CA GLY A 138 -8.18 7.80 -10.31
C GLY A 138 -8.35 8.32 -8.88
N PRO A 139 -9.22 7.71 -8.03
CA PRO A 139 -9.46 8.23 -6.69
C PRO A 139 -8.20 8.34 -5.81
N LEU A 140 -7.22 7.46 -5.98
CA LEU A 140 -5.94 7.56 -5.28
C LEU A 140 -5.09 8.69 -5.82
N LEU A 141 -5.03 8.83 -7.15
CA LEU A 141 -4.25 9.87 -7.82
C LEU A 141 -4.80 11.26 -7.49
N ASP A 142 -6.12 11.43 -7.48
CA ASP A 142 -6.79 12.67 -7.10
C ASP A 142 -6.47 13.04 -5.65
N ALA A 143 -6.52 12.06 -4.73
CA ALA A 143 -6.16 12.27 -3.33
C ALA A 143 -4.67 12.66 -3.15
N LEU A 144 -3.75 12.09 -3.93
CA LEU A 144 -2.34 12.47 -3.89
C LEU A 144 -2.13 13.89 -4.44
N ALA A 145 -2.82 14.25 -5.52
CA ALA A 145 -2.77 15.60 -6.08
C ALA A 145 -3.35 16.65 -5.10
N GLU A 146 -4.47 16.35 -4.43
CA GLU A 146 -5.06 17.20 -3.38
C GLU A 146 -4.07 17.44 -2.23
N LEU A 147 -3.27 16.44 -1.88
CA LEU A 147 -2.22 16.53 -0.87
C LEU A 147 -0.98 17.31 -1.35
N GLY A 148 -0.88 17.66 -2.64
CA GLY A 148 0.23 18.44 -3.21
C GLY A 148 1.32 17.60 -3.88
N ALA A 149 1.09 16.32 -4.14
CA ALA A 149 1.98 15.52 -4.98
C ALA A 149 1.88 15.93 -6.46
N GLU A 150 2.98 15.82 -7.19
CA GLU A 150 2.94 15.88 -8.65
C GLU A 150 2.36 14.58 -9.19
N VAL A 151 1.27 14.66 -9.96
CA VAL A 151 0.62 13.50 -10.58
C VAL A 151 0.37 13.79 -12.05
N ALA A 152 0.85 12.90 -12.93
CA ALA A 152 0.62 13.00 -14.37
C ALA A 152 0.25 11.62 -14.95
N CYS A 153 -0.95 11.50 -15.49
CA CYS A 153 -1.33 10.32 -16.29
C CYS A 153 -0.64 10.41 -17.65
N LEU A 154 0.13 9.39 -18.00
CA LEU A 154 0.88 9.33 -19.26
C LEU A 154 0.10 8.60 -20.37
N GLY A 155 -1.05 8.04 -20.02
CA GLY A 155 -2.02 7.37 -20.89
C GLY A 155 -3.43 7.83 -20.58
N GLU A 156 -4.36 6.89 -20.41
CA GLU A 156 -5.76 7.21 -20.07
C GLU A 156 -5.85 7.84 -18.65
N PRO A 157 -6.69 8.86 -18.46
CA PRO A 157 -6.90 9.49 -17.16
C PRO A 157 -7.26 8.47 -16.07
N GLY A 158 -6.63 8.60 -14.90
CA GLY A 158 -6.90 7.75 -13.75
C GLY A 158 -6.42 6.29 -13.89
N ARG A 159 -5.49 6.02 -14.82
CA ARG A 159 -4.93 4.70 -15.12
C ARG A 159 -3.42 4.75 -15.33
N LEU A 160 -2.80 3.58 -15.36
CA LEU A 160 -1.40 3.42 -15.77
C LEU A 160 -1.24 3.66 -17.30
N PRO A 161 -0.07 4.14 -17.76
CA PRO A 161 1.08 4.58 -16.97
C PRO A 161 0.83 5.92 -16.27
N VAL A 162 1.42 6.07 -15.07
CA VAL A 162 1.29 7.31 -14.29
C VAL A 162 2.64 7.72 -13.70
N ARG A 163 2.93 9.02 -13.72
CA ARG A 163 4.07 9.61 -13.00
C ARG A 163 3.57 10.23 -11.70
N VAL A 164 4.26 9.90 -10.60
CA VAL A 164 4.02 10.48 -9.27
C VAL A 164 5.34 10.96 -8.69
N GLY A 165 5.35 12.16 -8.13
CA GLY A 165 6.54 12.75 -7.54
C GLY A 165 6.21 13.72 -6.39
N PRO A 166 7.24 14.31 -5.76
CA PRO A 166 7.10 15.13 -4.56
C PRO A 166 6.43 16.48 -4.79
N GLY A 167 6.17 16.86 -6.04
CA GLY A 167 5.65 18.18 -6.37
C GLY A 167 6.55 19.30 -5.85
N ASP A 168 5.98 20.28 -5.15
CA ASP A 168 6.72 21.36 -4.50
C ASP A 168 7.20 20.99 -3.08
N GLY A 169 7.08 19.74 -2.67
CA GLY A 169 7.43 19.24 -1.35
C GLY A 169 6.41 19.60 -0.25
N ALA A 170 5.20 19.99 -0.60
CA ALA A 170 4.15 20.36 0.37
C ALA A 170 3.86 19.24 1.36
N LEU A 171 3.87 17.99 0.91
CA LEU A 171 3.65 16.81 1.76
C LEU A 171 4.69 16.64 2.87
N MET A 172 5.90 17.14 2.68
CA MET A 172 6.99 17.06 3.67
C MET A 172 7.05 18.29 4.59
N ARG A 173 6.09 19.19 4.49
CA ARG A 173 5.90 20.34 5.39
C ARG A 173 4.68 20.12 6.29
N PRO A 174 4.65 20.67 7.52
CA PRO A 174 3.44 20.62 8.35
C PRO A 174 2.23 21.18 7.60
N ALA A 175 1.09 20.50 7.71
CA ALA A 175 -0.18 20.95 7.11
C ALA A 175 -0.63 22.33 7.64
N ASP A 176 -0.26 22.63 8.88
CA ASP A 176 -0.48 23.92 9.54
C ASP A 176 0.83 24.32 10.26
N PRO A 177 1.56 25.33 9.75
CA PRO A 177 2.81 25.76 10.39
C PRO A 177 2.63 26.28 11.83
N ALA A 178 1.46 26.80 12.18
CA ALA A 178 1.14 27.26 13.54
C ALA A 178 0.88 26.07 14.49
N HIS A 179 0.50 24.92 13.95
CA HIS A 179 0.21 23.70 14.70
C HIS A 179 0.85 22.49 14.00
N PRO A 180 2.18 22.30 14.10
CA PRO A 180 2.92 21.28 13.34
C PRO A 180 2.46 19.83 13.58
N GLY A 181 1.80 19.56 14.71
CA GLY A 181 1.21 18.25 15.03
C GLY A 181 -0.17 18.00 14.41
N ARG A 182 -0.74 18.97 13.69
CA ARG A 182 -2.02 18.80 13.02
C ARG A 182 -1.86 17.91 11.78
N PRO A 183 -2.69 16.86 11.60
CA PRO A 183 -2.57 15.97 10.46
C PRO A 183 -2.97 16.67 9.16
N HIS A 184 -2.33 16.28 8.06
CA HIS A 184 -2.87 16.52 6.72
C HIS A 184 -4.27 15.90 6.63
N ARG A 185 -5.10 16.40 5.73
CA ARG A 185 -6.47 15.91 5.52
C ARG A 185 -6.70 15.66 4.06
N VAL A 186 -7.37 14.56 3.75
CA VAL A 186 -7.75 14.21 2.38
C VAL A 186 -9.01 13.35 2.40
N SER A 187 -9.80 13.48 1.36
CA SER A 187 -10.92 12.57 1.10
C SER A 187 -10.60 11.63 -0.05
N VAL A 188 -11.07 10.37 0.02
CA VAL A 188 -10.88 9.39 -1.05
C VAL A 188 -12.15 8.60 -1.28
N ASP A 189 -12.58 8.51 -2.53
CA ASP A 189 -13.63 7.56 -2.90
C ASP A 189 -13.05 6.13 -2.89
N ALA A 190 -13.39 5.40 -1.84
CA ALA A 190 -12.95 4.02 -1.65
C ALA A 190 -13.98 2.99 -2.17
N SER A 191 -15.07 3.42 -2.82
CA SER A 191 -16.15 2.53 -3.26
C SER A 191 -15.70 1.48 -4.28
N GLY A 192 -14.74 1.84 -5.13
CA GLY A 192 -14.14 0.95 -6.11
C GLY A 192 -13.07 0.00 -5.52
N SER A 193 -12.42 0.38 -4.43
CA SER A 193 -11.39 -0.44 -3.79
C SER A 193 -10.98 0.09 -2.42
N SER A 194 -11.01 -0.76 -1.40
CA SER A 194 -10.42 -0.47 -0.08
C SER A 194 -8.90 -0.26 -0.10
N GLN A 195 -8.23 -0.64 -1.19
CA GLN A 195 -6.80 -0.44 -1.35
C GLN A 195 -6.42 1.04 -1.50
N PHE A 196 -7.30 1.91 -1.99
CA PHE A 196 -7.04 3.35 -2.06
C PHE A 196 -6.89 3.93 -0.66
N LEU A 197 -7.83 3.62 0.23
CA LEU A 197 -7.75 3.99 1.65
C LEU A 197 -6.50 3.39 2.31
N SER A 198 -6.28 2.07 2.16
CA SER A 198 -5.13 1.38 2.75
C SER A 198 -3.79 1.97 2.30
N ALA A 199 -3.67 2.41 1.05
CA ALA A 199 -2.47 3.02 0.49
C ALA A 199 -2.10 4.32 1.21
N LEU A 200 -3.09 5.20 1.41
CA LEU A 200 -2.92 6.46 2.11
C LEU A 200 -2.57 6.22 3.59
N LEU A 201 -3.25 5.28 4.26
CA LEU A 201 -2.95 4.93 5.65
C LEU A 201 -1.52 4.39 5.84
N LEU A 202 -1.00 3.61 4.89
CA LEU A 202 0.35 3.05 4.96
C LEU A 202 1.45 4.11 4.81
N ALA A 203 1.24 5.15 4.01
CA ALA A 203 2.18 6.26 3.83
C ALA A 203 2.04 7.34 4.91
N ALA A 204 0.87 7.44 5.54
CA ALA A 204 0.50 8.47 6.50
C ALA A 204 1.50 8.71 7.65
N PRO A 205 2.15 7.67 8.24
CA PRO A 205 3.10 7.89 9.32
C PRO A 205 4.31 8.75 8.93
N LEU A 206 4.64 8.79 7.64
CA LEU A 206 5.80 9.52 7.13
C LEU A 206 5.53 11.02 6.94
N LEU A 207 4.27 11.45 6.99
CA LEU A 207 3.91 12.85 6.85
C LEU A 207 4.07 13.61 8.17
N PRO A 208 4.60 14.84 8.15
CA PRO A 208 4.59 15.71 9.32
C PRO A 208 3.18 15.93 9.86
N GLY A 209 2.96 15.62 11.15
CA GLY A 209 1.62 15.65 11.76
C GLY A 209 0.73 14.44 11.45
N GLY A 210 1.13 13.56 10.52
CA GLY A 210 0.33 12.40 10.12
C GLY A 210 -0.74 12.74 9.07
N LEU A 211 -1.74 11.87 8.93
CA LEU A 211 -2.80 12.01 7.91
C LEU A 211 -4.16 11.57 8.47
N ALA A 212 -5.17 12.41 8.26
CA ALA A 212 -6.57 12.06 8.44
C ALA A 212 -7.19 11.79 7.07
N VAL A 213 -7.60 10.56 6.83
CA VAL A 213 -8.20 10.12 5.56
C VAL A 213 -9.69 9.88 5.76
N THR A 214 -10.50 10.62 5.04
CA THR A 214 -11.97 10.43 5.00
C THR A 214 -12.33 9.57 3.80
N ALA A 215 -12.81 8.35 4.05
CA ALA A 215 -13.35 7.51 2.98
C ALA A 215 -14.77 7.96 2.66
N VAL A 216 -15.00 8.32 1.39
CA VAL A 216 -16.30 8.66 0.85
C VAL A 216 -16.91 7.41 0.21
N GLY A 217 -18.23 7.27 0.35
CA GLY A 217 -18.96 6.13 -0.16
C GLY A 217 -18.78 4.84 0.65
N ARG A 218 -19.33 3.75 0.13
CA ARG A 218 -19.24 2.44 0.77
C ARG A 218 -17.84 1.85 0.57
N VAL A 219 -17.13 1.59 1.65
CA VAL A 219 -15.82 0.92 1.59
C VAL A 219 -16.01 -0.60 1.47
N PRO A 220 -15.65 -1.22 0.33
CA PRO A 220 -15.67 -2.68 0.23
C PRO A 220 -14.54 -3.26 1.08
N SER A 221 -14.73 -4.49 1.56
CA SER A 221 -13.66 -5.24 2.25
C SER A 221 -13.02 -4.48 3.42
N LEU A 222 -13.82 -3.95 4.34
CA LEU A 222 -13.35 -3.36 5.61
C LEU A 222 -12.31 -4.23 6.35
N PRO A 223 -12.36 -5.57 6.32
CA PRO A 223 -11.31 -6.41 6.90
C PRO A 223 -9.90 -6.11 6.34
N HIS A 224 -9.76 -5.67 5.09
CA HIS A 224 -8.46 -5.26 4.55
C HIS A 224 -7.98 -3.90 5.11
N VAL A 225 -8.91 -3.01 5.45
CA VAL A 225 -8.57 -1.75 6.16
C VAL A 225 -8.15 -2.08 7.59
N ALA A 226 -8.92 -2.91 8.29
CA ALA A 226 -8.58 -3.37 9.64
C ALA A 226 -7.20 -4.08 9.68
N MET A 227 -6.87 -4.89 8.67
CA MET A 227 -5.54 -5.49 8.49
C MET A 227 -4.44 -4.42 8.36
N THR A 228 -4.71 -3.31 7.67
CA THR A 228 -3.77 -2.18 7.54
C THR A 228 -3.57 -1.48 8.88
N VAL A 229 -4.66 -1.21 9.60
CA VAL A 229 -4.62 -0.58 10.93
C VAL A 229 -3.86 -1.47 11.92
N ALA A 230 -4.13 -2.78 11.93
CA ALA A 230 -3.42 -3.73 12.77
C ALA A 230 -1.92 -3.73 12.46
N ALA A 231 -1.52 -3.80 11.18
CA ALA A 231 -0.12 -3.78 10.77
C ALA A 231 0.61 -2.49 11.19
N LEU A 232 -0.05 -1.34 11.16
CA LEU A 232 0.49 -0.06 11.65
C LEU A 232 0.67 -0.09 13.17
N ARG A 233 -0.35 -0.52 13.91
CA ARG A 233 -0.32 -0.59 15.38
C ARG A 233 0.73 -1.58 15.89
N GLU A 234 0.88 -2.74 15.25
CA GLU A 234 1.95 -3.72 15.56
C GLU A 234 3.36 -3.13 15.41
N ARG A 235 3.50 -2.08 14.59
CA ARG A 235 4.75 -1.33 14.39
C ARG A 235 4.82 -0.03 15.19
N GLY A 236 3.98 0.13 16.22
CA GLY A 236 3.98 1.27 17.13
C GLY A 236 3.34 2.55 16.60
N ILE A 237 2.68 2.51 15.44
CA ILE A 237 1.98 3.66 14.87
C ILE A 237 0.55 3.73 15.43
N ALA A 238 0.22 4.84 16.06
CA ALA A 238 -1.14 5.08 16.57
C ALA A 238 -2.09 5.42 15.42
N VAL A 239 -3.25 4.78 15.44
CA VAL A 239 -4.33 5.00 14.47
C VAL A 239 -5.64 5.17 15.21
N ASP A 240 -6.29 6.31 15.03
CA ASP A 240 -7.66 6.56 15.49
C ASP A 240 -8.62 6.08 14.38
N GLU A 241 -9.52 5.20 14.72
CA GLU A 241 -10.54 4.67 13.80
C GLU A 241 -11.86 5.44 13.95
N PRO A 242 -12.69 5.51 12.89
CA PRO A 242 -14.01 6.12 13.00
C PRO A 242 -14.87 5.33 13.99
N GLU A 243 -15.61 6.03 14.81
CA GLU A 243 -16.64 5.42 15.65
C GLU A 243 -17.64 4.65 14.77
N GLU A 244 -18.07 3.48 15.22
CA GLU A 244 -19.12 2.76 14.53
C GLU A 244 -20.40 3.60 14.55
N PRO A 245 -21.05 3.82 13.41
CA PRO A 245 -22.29 4.58 13.41
C PRO A 245 -23.37 3.79 14.18
N VAL A 246 -23.87 4.40 15.23
CA VAL A 246 -24.94 3.85 16.07
C VAL A 246 -26.29 4.33 15.54
N GLY A 247 -27.14 3.41 15.01
CA GLY A 247 -28.52 3.70 14.64
C GLY A 247 -28.92 3.23 13.23
N PRO A 248 -30.22 3.23 12.92
CA PRO A 248 -30.77 2.74 11.65
C PRO A 248 -30.35 3.59 10.41
N ASP A 249 -29.89 4.83 10.61
CA ASP A 249 -29.41 5.75 9.55
C ASP A 249 -27.89 5.69 9.31
N ALA A 250 -27.23 4.71 9.84
CA ALA A 250 -25.77 4.53 9.84
C ALA A 250 -25.11 4.38 8.43
N GLY A 251 -25.87 4.51 7.37
CA GLY A 251 -25.41 4.30 5.99
C GLY A 251 -25.47 5.51 5.04
N CYS A 252 -26.08 6.62 5.45
CA CYS A 252 -26.36 7.72 4.54
C CYS A 252 -25.61 9.01 4.92
N GLY A 253 -24.48 9.30 4.25
CA GLY A 253 -24.02 10.67 4.04
C GLY A 253 -22.80 11.18 4.82
N GLY A 254 -22.23 10.45 5.79
CA GLY A 254 -21.00 10.86 6.48
C GLY A 254 -19.81 9.99 6.09
N GLY A 255 -18.71 10.59 5.59
CA GLY A 255 -17.47 9.86 5.35
C GLY A 255 -16.87 9.33 6.66
N ARG A 256 -16.32 8.10 6.64
CA ARG A 256 -15.59 7.52 7.78
C ARG A 256 -14.16 8.00 7.76
N THR A 257 -13.66 8.57 8.86
CA THR A 257 -12.31 9.11 8.93
C THR A 257 -11.40 8.27 9.81
N TRP A 258 -10.26 7.87 9.28
CA TRP A 258 -9.14 7.28 10.00
C TRP A 258 -8.05 8.33 10.15
N THR A 259 -7.49 8.47 11.34
CA THR A 259 -6.36 9.37 11.58
C THR A 259 -5.14 8.58 12.01
N VAL A 260 -4.08 8.64 11.21
CA VAL A 260 -2.79 8.00 11.50
C VAL A 260 -1.83 9.05 12.03
N ARG A 261 -1.21 8.77 13.18
CA ARG A 261 -0.23 9.66 13.80
C ARG A 261 1.11 9.56 13.10
N PRO A 262 1.91 10.66 13.11
CA PRO A 262 3.25 10.64 12.53
C PRO A 262 4.20 9.76 13.32
N GLY A 263 5.18 9.19 12.65
CA GLY A 263 6.22 8.36 13.23
C GLY A 263 6.80 7.39 12.21
N ARG A 264 7.95 6.82 12.49
CA ARG A 264 8.47 5.72 11.68
C ARG A 264 8.01 4.38 12.27
N PRO A 265 7.60 3.42 11.43
CA PRO A 265 7.28 2.08 11.91
C PRO A 265 8.48 1.46 12.63
N ALA A 266 8.25 0.82 13.77
CA ALA A 266 9.32 0.14 14.49
C ALA A 266 9.92 -0.98 13.64
N GLY A 267 11.27 -1.07 13.64
CA GLY A 267 12.01 -2.18 13.09
C GLY A 267 12.00 -3.39 14.04
N GLY A 268 12.72 -4.46 13.67
CA GLY A 268 12.89 -5.64 14.52
C GLY A 268 12.33 -6.92 13.90
N ARG A 269 11.67 -7.77 14.70
CA ARG A 269 11.10 -9.05 14.25
C ARG A 269 9.59 -8.95 14.12
#